data_d4520af10a7d90287beda4b61a3c1eec
#
_entry.id   d4520af10a7d90287beda4b61a3c1eec
#
_cell.length_a   1.000
_cell.length_b   1.000
_cell.length_c   1.000
_cell.angle_alpha   90.00
_cell.angle_beta   90.00
_cell.angle_gamma   90.00
#
_symmetry.space_group_name_H-M   'P 1'
#
loop_
_entity.id
_entity.type
_entity.pdbx_description
1 polymer ?
#
loop_
_entity_poly.entity_id
_entity_poly.type
_entity_poly.pdbx_seq_one_letter_code
_entity_poly.pdbx_strand_id
1 'polypeptide(L)'
;MFKRFSICYILFMFYLTGISAQEDRWTGNATNLSKGNLRVNSSGRYLEYTDGTPFLYIGDTAWELISRLNDKETEQYLENRREKGFTVIQTVILDELDDMNVSSNGGPKLIDGNIDKPAPDYFTHVDKVISLAAVKGLYIALLPTWGDKVDKQWGKGPEIFTPENAYKYGKWLGERYMNAPNLIWVIGGDRSGDGKNFAIWNALATGIKSVDKNHLMTYHPHGEHSSSFWFHNASWLDFNMCQSGHAQQDFAIYQRLLLPDLNKEPHKPCMDGEPRYENIPINFKKENGRFGDDDIRHTLY
;
A
#
# COMPACT_ATOMS: atom_id res chain seq x y z
N MET A 1 -47.46 -63.74 36.74
CA MET A 1 -46.69 -62.75 37.53
C MET A 1 -45.74 -62.05 36.58
N PHE A 2 -46.23 -61.03 35.86
CA PHE A 2 -45.46 -60.26 34.86
C PHE A 2 -44.96 -58.97 35.48
N LYS A 3 -43.66 -58.78 35.63
CA LYS A 3 -43.03 -57.51 36.01
C LYS A 3 -42.93 -56.59 34.83
N ARG A 4 -43.62 -55.43 34.90
CA ARG A 4 -43.46 -54.37 33.92
C ARG A 4 -42.21 -53.55 34.28
N PHE A 5 -41.28 -53.49 33.30
CA PHE A 5 -40.17 -52.52 33.34
C PHE A 5 -40.60 -51.25 32.68
N SER A 6 -40.64 -50.17 33.45
CA SER A 6 -40.81 -48.79 32.91
C SER A 6 -39.42 -48.27 32.52
N ILE A 7 -39.27 -48.00 31.25
CA ILE A 7 -38.08 -47.31 30.72
C ILE A 7 -38.41 -45.80 30.74
N CYS A 8 -37.72 -45.06 31.59
CA CYS A 8 -37.71 -43.62 31.62
C CYS A 8 -36.77 -43.08 30.51
N TYR A 9 -37.30 -42.48 29.47
CA TYR A 9 -36.53 -41.72 28.51
C TYR A 9 -36.24 -40.33 29.07
N ILE A 10 -34.99 -40.06 29.41
CA ILE A 10 -34.50 -38.70 29.75
C ILE A 10 -34.11 -38.05 28.42
N LEU A 11 -34.95 -37.12 27.95
CA LEU A 11 -34.63 -36.22 26.84
C LEU A 11 -33.63 -35.17 27.34
N PHE A 12 -32.38 -35.31 26.96
CA PHE A 12 -31.37 -34.24 27.07
C PHE A 12 -31.61 -33.24 25.92
N MET A 13 -32.30 -32.12 26.20
CA MET A 13 -32.29 -30.96 25.31
C MET A 13 -30.92 -30.28 25.39
N PHE A 14 -30.11 -30.48 24.38
CA PHE A 14 -28.94 -29.62 24.15
C PHE A 14 -29.41 -28.27 23.66
N TYR A 15 -29.40 -27.28 24.53
CA TYR A 15 -29.43 -25.86 24.13
C TYR A 15 -28.07 -25.57 23.49
N LEU A 16 -28.00 -25.57 22.16
CA LEU A 16 -26.95 -24.91 21.40
C LEU A 16 -27.14 -23.40 21.56
N THR A 17 -26.57 -22.83 22.62
CA THR A 17 -26.32 -21.39 22.62
C THR A 17 -25.28 -21.13 21.55
N GLY A 18 -25.73 -20.64 20.40
CA GLY A 18 -24.86 -20.08 19.40
C GLY A 18 -24.08 -18.93 20.05
N ILE A 19 -22.82 -19.20 20.43
CA ILE A 19 -21.88 -18.14 20.74
C ILE A 19 -21.61 -17.50 19.37
N SER A 20 -22.35 -16.48 19.03
CA SER A 20 -21.96 -15.53 18.02
C SER A 20 -20.67 -14.91 18.57
N ALA A 21 -19.54 -15.28 17.99
CA ALA A 21 -18.31 -14.54 18.21
C ALA A 21 -18.61 -13.11 17.71
N GLN A 22 -18.88 -12.22 18.65
CA GLN A 22 -18.90 -10.80 18.36
C GLN A 22 -17.46 -10.47 18.02
N GLU A 23 -17.18 -10.24 16.73
CA GLU A 23 -15.89 -9.72 16.33
C GLU A 23 -15.67 -8.43 17.13
N ASP A 24 -14.65 -8.41 17.99
CA ASP A 24 -14.24 -7.22 18.72
C ASP A 24 -13.71 -6.20 17.69
N ARG A 25 -14.63 -5.37 17.18
CA ARG A 25 -14.29 -4.32 16.22
C ARG A 25 -13.57 -3.20 16.94
N TRP A 26 -12.41 -2.84 16.44
CA TRP A 26 -11.69 -1.67 16.93
C TRP A 26 -12.52 -0.39 16.72
N THR A 27 -12.77 0.36 17.77
CA THR A 27 -13.59 1.57 17.73
C THR A 27 -12.78 2.87 17.74
N GLY A 28 -11.48 2.81 17.97
CA GLY A 28 -10.58 3.97 17.94
C GLY A 28 -10.07 4.31 16.54
N ASN A 29 -9.30 5.38 16.41
CA ASN A 29 -8.54 5.68 15.20
C ASN A 29 -7.50 4.60 14.95
N ALA A 30 -7.15 4.37 13.67
CA ALA A 30 -6.13 3.41 13.28
C ALA A 30 -4.77 3.75 13.89
N THR A 31 -4.40 5.04 13.85
CA THR A 31 -3.20 5.60 14.48
C THR A 31 -3.54 6.93 15.17
N ASN A 32 -2.56 7.46 15.91
CA ASN A 32 -2.69 8.79 16.50
C ASN A 32 -1.77 9.80 15.78
N LEU A 33 -2.35 10.55 14.83
CA LEU A 33 -1.62 11.55 14.04
C LEU A 33 -1.08 12.73 14.88
N SER A 34 -1.57 12.94 16.12
CA SER A 34 -1.05 13.99 17.00
C SER A 34 0.37 13.72 17.54
N LYS A 35 0.89 12.52 17.32
CA LYS A 35 2.27 12.15 17.67
C LYS A 35 3.33 12.75 16.73
N GLY A 36 2.87 13.45 15.72
CA GLY A 36 3.71 14.12 14.72
C GLY A 36 4.00 13.28 13.48
N ASN A 37 4.90 13.77 12.65
CA ASN A 37 5.27 13.10 11.40
C ASN A 37 6.03 11.80 11.66
N LEU A 38 6.01 10.91 10.69
CA LEU A 38 6.85 9.70 10.71
C LEU A 38 8.30 10.06 10.35
N ARG A 39 9.23 9.35 10.99
CA ARG A 39 10.65 9.40 10.66
C ARG A 39 11.28 8.01 10.79
N VAL A 40 12.46 7.84 10.22
CA VAL A 40 13.29 6.67 10.51
C VAL A 40 13.92 6.86 11.89
N ASN A 41 13.86 5.82 12.71
CA ASN A 41 14.53 5.81 14.02
C ASN A 41 16.05 5.97 13.86
N SER A 42 16.71 6.53 14.86
CA SER A 42 18.16 6.78 14.84
C SER A 42 19.02 5.52 14.63
N SER A 43 18.49 4.33 14.95
CA SER A 43 19.15 3.06 14.65
C SER A 43 19.05 2.62 13.18
N GLY A 44 18.19 3.27 12.38
CA GLY A 44 17.89 2.87 11.00
C GLY A 44 17.07 1.58 10.89
N ARG A 45 16.43 1.09 11.95
CA ARG A 45 15.81 -0.24 11.97
C ARG A 45 14.29 -0.26 11.89
N TYR A 46 13.62 0.84 12.24
CA TYR A 46 12.16 0.93 12.24
C TYR A 46 11.69 2.36 12.04
N LEU A 47 10.40 2.51 11.78
CA LEU A 47 9.74 3.81 11.69
C LEU A 47 9.18 4.22 13.05
N GLU A 48 9.25 5.50 13.35
CA GLU A 48 8.69 6.09 14.57
C GLU A 48 8.05 7.43 14.27
N TYR A 49 7.20 7.90 15.16
CA TYR A 49 6.72 9.28 15.16
C TYR A 49 7.81 10.23 15.66
N THR A 50 7.67 11.53 15.39
CA THR A 50 8.62 12.53 15.89
C THR A 50 8.64 12.65 17.40
N ASP A 51 7.59 12.19 18.11
CA ASP A 51 7.58 12.06 19.58
C ASP A 51 8.39 10.84 20.11
N GLY A 52 8.93 10.00 19.22
CA GLY A 52 9.71 8.81 19.55
C GLY A 52 8.89 7.53 19.73
N THR A 53 7.56 7.59 19.57
CA THR A 53 6.71 6.39 19.64
C THR A 53 6.93 5.54 18.38
N PRO A 54 7.21 4.23 18.49
CA PRO A 54 7.32 3.34 17.34
C PRO A 54 6.03 3.32 16.50
N PHE A 55 6.19 3.27 15.18
CA PHE A 55 5.08 3.16 14.23
C PHE A 55 4.98 1.72 13.72
N LEU A 56 3.81 1.13 13.89
CA LEU A 56 3.51 -0.18 13.33
C LEU A 56 2.88 -0.02 11.95
N TYR A 57 3.59 -0.42 10.90
CA TYR A 57 3.12 -0.39 9.54
C TYR A 57 2.38 -1.69 9.21
N ILE A 58 1.07 -1.69 9.28
CA ILE A 58 0.20 -2.77 8.77
C ILE A 58 -0.54 -2.20 7.58
N GLY A 59 -0.07 -2.57 6.37
CA GLY A 59 -0.59 -2.05 5.11
C GLY A 59 -1.64 -2.95 4.47
N ASP A 60 -2.58 -2.33 3.75
CA ASP A 60 -3.43 -3.00 2.78
C ASP A 60 -3.23 -2.36 1.41
N THR A 61 -3.23 -3.18 0.34
CA THR A 61 -3.09 -2.69 -1.02
C THR A 61 -4.47 -2.43 -1.62
N ALA A 62 -4.69 -1.20 -2.02
CA ALA A 62 -5.91 -0.73 -2.67
C ALA A 62 -5.53 0.12 -3.88
N TRP A 63 -4.82 -0.50 -4.84
CA TRP A 63 -4.23 0.21 -5.98
C TRP A 63 -5.24 1.08 -6.72
N GLU A 64 -6.46 0.60 -6.89
CA GLU A 64 -7.53 1.24 -7.64
C GLU A 64 -8.48 2.12 -6.77
N LEU A 65 -8.18 2.34 -5.48
CA LEU A 65 -9.04 3.06 -4.55
C LEU A 65 -9.47 4.43 -5.09
N ILE A 66 -8.48 5.22 -5.51
CA ILE A 66 -8.71 6.60 -5.99
C ILE A 66 -9.43 6.62 -7.34
N SER A 67 -9.08 5.70 -8.24
CA SER A 67 -9.61 5.72 -9.61
C SER A 67 -11.02 5.15 -9.73
N ARG A 68 -11.38 4.16 -8.89
CA ARG A 68 -12.63 3.40 -9.04
C ARG A 68 -13.69 3.67 -8.00
N LEU A 69 -13.32 3.99 -6.76
CA LEU A 69 -14.30 4.16 -5.70
C LEU A 69 -14.80 5.60 -5.64
N ASN A 70 -16.11 5.76 -5.55
CA ASN A 70 -16.72 7.04 -5.21
C ASN A 70 -16.54 7.34 -3.71
N ASP A 71 -16.91 8.54 -3.28
CA ASP A 71 -16.73 9.01 -1.90
C ASP A 71 -17.32 8.06 -0.84
N LYS A 72 -18.53 7.53 -1.09
CA LYS A 72 -19.21 6.63 -0.14
C LYS A 72 -18.53 5.28 -0.06
N GLU A 73 -18.13 4.72 -1.19
CA GLU A 73 -17.40 3.46 -1.27
C GLU A 73 -16.02 3.59 -0.63
N THR A 74 -15.33 4.72 -0.88
CA THR A 74 -14.06 5.07 -0.24
C THR A 74 -14.19 5.11 1.28
N GLU A 75 -15.21 5.81 1.79
CA GLU A 75 -15.45 5.89 3.23
C GLU A 75 -15.72 4.52 3.84
N GLN A 76 -16.53 3.70 3.19
CA GLN A 76 -16.85 2.34 3.63
C GLN A 76 -15.60 1.45 3.64
N TYR A 77 -14.76 1.54 2.62
CA TYR A 77 -13.51 0.78 2.56
C TYR A 77 -12.54 1.19 3.67
N LEU A 78 -12.29 2.48 3.82
CA LEU A 78 -11.38 3.02 4.85
C LEU A 78 -11.87 2.67 6.27
N GLU A 79 -13.19 2.74 6.51
CA GLU A 79 -13.76 2.34 7.79
C GLU A 79 -13.54 0.86 8.07
N ASN A 80 -13.80 -0.01 7.10
CA ASN A 80 -13.56 -1.44 7.24
C ASN A 80 -12.09 -1.75 7.57
N ARG A 81 -11.13 -1.05 6.93
CA ARG A 81 -9.70 -1.23 7.21
C ARG A 81 -9.31 -0.73 8.59
N ARG A 82 -9.84 0.42 9.01
CA ARG A 82 -9.66 0.94 10.36
C ARG A 82 -10.15 -0.06 11.42
N GLU A 83 -11.36 -0.59 11.27
CA GLU A 83 -11.95 -1.57 12.18
C GLU A 83 -11.12 -2.87 12.28
N LYS A 84 -10.43 -3.24 11.22
CA LYS A 84 -9.56 -4.41 11.15
C LYS A 84 -8.14 -4.17 11.64
N GLY A 85 -7.80 -2.94 12.07
CA GLY A 85 -6.51 -2.61 12.64
C GLY A 85 -5.41 -2.30 11.62
N PHE A 86 -5.75 -2.06 10.35
CA PHE A 86 -4.78 -1.53 9.39
C PHE A 86 -4.37 -0.12 9.77
N THR A 87 -3.12 0.23 9.49
CA THR A 87 -2.55 1.55 9.77
C THR A 87 -2.21 2.33 8.51
N VAL A 88 -2.01 1.63 7.39
CA VAL A 88 -1.62 2.21 6.10
C VAL A 88 -2.45 1.62 4.98
N ILE A 89 -2.85 2.45 4.03
CA ILE A 89 -3.47 2.05 2.77
C ILE A 89 -2.56 2.47 1.62
N GLN A 90 -2.13 1.52 0.80
CA GLN A 90 -1.34 1.77 -0.41
C GLN A 90 -2.28 1.99 -1.59
N THR A 91 -2.12 3.09 -2.31
CA THR A 91 -2.97 3.43 -3.47
C THR A 91 -2.23 4.28 -4.49
N VAL A 92 -2.77 4.36 -5.70
CA VAL A 92 -2.11 4.99 -6.84
C VAL A 92 -2.95 6.14 -7.39
N ILE A 93 -2.29 7.24 -7.77
CA ILE A 93 -2.94 8.36 -8.45
C ILE A 93 -3.19 8.01 -9.93
N LEU A 94 -2.16 7.67 -10.67
CA LEU A 94 -2.27 7.28 -12.08
C LEU A 94 -2.08 5.77 -12.19
N ASP A 95 -3.18 5.02 -12.07
CA ASP A 95 -3.21 3.57 -11.97
C ASP A 95 -2.91 2.84 -13.30
N GLU A 96 -2.71 1.50 -13.21
CA GLU A 96 -2.38 0.65 -14.35
C GLU A 96 -3.61 0.25 -15.18
N LEU A 97 -4.72 -0.07 -14.51
CA LEU A 97 -5.79 -0.86 -15.09
C LEU A 97 -6.86 -0.03 -15.78
N ASP A 98 -7.01 1.23 -15.40
CA ASP A 98 -8.05 2.09 -15.93
C ASP A 98 -7.56 3.04 -17.03
N ASP A 99 -8.52 3.52 -17.83
CA ASP A 99 -8.27 4.55 -18.82
C ASP A 99 -7.93 5.87 -18.10
N MET A 100 -6.91 6.55 -18.59
CA MET A 100 -6.51 7.87 -18.09
C MET A 100 -7.59 8.94 -18.26
N ASN A 101 -8.58 8.69 -19.12
CA ASN A 101 -9.68 9.61 -19.41
C ASN A 101 -10.92 9.39 -18.54
N VAL A 102 -10.92 8.36 -17.70
CA VAL A 102 -12.05 7.99 -16.83
C VAL A 102 -11.61 7.82 -15.39
N SER A 103 -12.37 8.38 -14.48
CA SER A 103 -12.22 8.17 -13.03
C SER A 103 -13.60 7.91 -12.41
N SER A 104 -13.64 7.52 -11.14
CA SER A 104 -14.89 7.34 -10.37
C SER A 104 -15.80 8.57 -10.40
N ASN A 105 -15.23 9.76 -10.59
CA ASN A 105 -15.96 11.03 -10.69
C ASN A 105 -16.33 11.40 -12.14
N GLY A 106 -16.10 10.51 -13.11
CA GLY A 106 -16.53 10.65 -14.50
C GLY A 106 -15.67 11.57 -15.39
N GLY A 107 -14.51 12.03 -14.90
CA GLY A 107 -13.61 12.91 -15.64
C GLY A 107 -12.22 12.32 -15.90
N PRO A 108 -11.38 12.99 -16.70
CA PRO A 108 -10.01 12.55 -16.95
C PRO A 108 -9.12 12.79 -15.72
N LYS A 109 -8.06 11.98 -15.60
CA LYS A 109 -7.01 12.17 -14.58
C LYS A 109 -6.05 13.28 -14.94
N LEU A 110 -5.82 13.45 -16.25
CA LEU A 110 -5.00 14.50 -16.85
C LEU A 110 -5.76 15.14 -18.00
N ILE A 111 -5.69 16.45 -18.13
CA ILE A 111 -6.29 17.16 -19.28
C ILE A 111 -5.47 16.83 -20.54
N ASP A 112 -6.15 16.36 -21.58
CA ASP A 112 -5.56 15.92 -22.86
C ASP A 112 -4.47 14.82 -22.69
N GLY A 113 -4.51 14.04 -21.60
CA GLY A 113 -3.47 13.05 -21.30
C GLY A 113 -2.10 13.64 -20.98
N ASN A 114 -2.02 14.95 -20.73
CA ASN A 114 -0.78 15.67 -20.51
C ASN A 114 -0.43 15.73 -19.03
N ILE A 115 0.72 15.17 -18.64
CA ILE A 115 1.19 15.13 -17.24
C ILE A 115 1.44 16.53 -16.65
N ASP A 116 1.71 17.53 -17.48
CA ASP A 116 1.87 18.91 -17.04
C ASP A 116 0.52 19.60 -16.74
N LYS A 117 -0.60 18.89 -16.99
CA LYS A 117 -1.97 19.40 -16.80
C LYS A 117 -2.82 18.45 -15.94
N PRO A 118 -2.51 18.27 -14.65
CA PRO A 118 -3.36 17.49 -13.75
C PRO A 118 -4.80 18.03 -13.76
N ALA A 119 -5.80 17.14 -13.85
CA ALA A 119 -7.20 17.55 -13.90
C ALA A 119 -7.69 17.97 -12.50
N PRO A 120 -8.18 19.21 -12.31
CA PRO A 120 -8.52 19.74 -10.98
C PRO A 120 -9.55 18.91 -10.24
N ASP A 121 -10.60 18.43 -10.93
CA ASP A 121 -11.67 17.65 -10.30
C ASP A 121 -11.18 16.29 -9.81
N TYR A 122 -10.32 15.63 -10.58
CA TYR A 122 -9.70 14.37 -10.17
C TYR A 122 -8.82 14.56 -8.93
N PHE A 123 -7.99 15.59 -8.92
CA PHE A 123 -7.12 15.84 -7.76
C PHE A 123 -7.86 16.37 -6.53
N THR A 124 -9.04 16.97 -6.71
CA THR A 124 -9.95 17.26 -5.59
C THR A 124 -10.46 15.96 -4.94
N HIS A 125 -10.72 14.93 -5.74
CA HIS A 125 -11.06 13.61 -5.20
C HIS A 125 -9.86 12.95 -4.49
N VAL A 126 -8.65 13.04 -5.04
CA VAL A 126 -7.43 12.56 -4.35
C VAL A 126 -7.28 13.22 -2.97
N ASP A 127 -7.44 14.56 -2.90
CA ASP A 127 -7.41 15.31 -1.64
C ASP A 127 -8.43 14.78 -0.62
N LYS A 128 -9.62 14.47 -1.11
CA LYS A 128 -10.71 13.96 -0.28
C LYS A 128 -10.41 12.57 0.27
N VAL A 129 -9.84 11.68 -0.55
CA VAL A 129 -9.42 10.33 -0.09
C VAL A 129 -8.37 10.44 1.03
N ILE A 130 -7.34 11.30 0.86
CA ILE A 130 -6.31 11.53 1.86
C ILE A 130 -6.93 12.09 3.16
N SER A 131 -7.84 13.06 3.03
CA SER A 131 -8.51 13.68 4.18
C SER A 131 -9.43 12.70 4.93
N LEU A 132 -10.20 11.87 4.23
CA LEU A 132 -11.04 10.83 4.82
C LEU A 132 -10.20 9.80 5.58
N ALA A 133 -9.06 9.41 5.03
CA ALA A 133 -8.12 8.52 5.71
C ALA A 133 -7.55 9.17 6.99
N ALA A 134 -7.19 10.46 6.94
CA ALA A 134 -6.68 11.20 8.10
C ALA A 134 -7.68 11.24 9.25
N VAL A 135 -8.97 11.47 8.97
CA VAL A 135 -10.05 11.45 9.98
C VAL A 135 -10.13 10.12 10.71
N LYS A 136 -9.80 9.02 10.03
CA LYS A 136 -9.79 7.65 10.58
C LYS A 136 -8.44 7.27 11.19
N GLY A 137 -7.44 8.15 11.14
CA GLY A 137 -6.07 7.88 11.57
C GLY A 137 -5.30 6.92 10.68
N LEU A 138 -5.74 6.72 9.43
CA LEU A 138 -5.06 5.90 8.43
C LEU A 138 -4.04 6.74 7.66
N TYR A 139 -2.84 6.21 7.48
CA TYR A 139 -1.86 6.74 6.53
C TYR A 139 -2.20 6.29 5.11
N ILE A 140 -1.90 7.14 4.14
CA ILE A 140 -1.92 6.81 2.71
C ILE A 140 -0.48 6.67 2.23
N ALA A 141 -0.09 5.47 1.82
CA ALA A 141 1.13 5.23 1.06
C ALA A 141 0.79 5.47 -0.41
N LEU A 142 1.14 6.66 -0.90
CA LEU A 142 0.66 7.21 -2.15
C LEU A 142 1.68 7.04 -3.27
N LEU A 143 1.30 6.30 -4.32
CA LEU A 143 2.07 6.21 -5.55
C LEU A 143 1.62 7.33 -6.50
N PRO A 144 2.53 8.21 -6.95
CA PRO A 144 2.22 9.24 -7.95
C PRO A 144 1.72 8.68 -9.28
N THR A 145 2.22 7.52 -9.65
CA THR A 145 1.88 6.80 -10.88
C THR A 145 2.24 5.33 -10.73
N TRP A 146 1.55 4.47 -11.47
CA TRP A 146 2.03 3.11 -11.68
C TRP A 146 3.13 3.07 -12.73
N GLY A 147 3.91 1.99 -12.73
CA GLY A 147 5.11 1.91 -13.55
C GLY A 147 4.89 1.84 -15.05
N ASP A 148 3.71 1.42 -15.51
CA ASP A 148 3.38 1.35 -16.93
C ASP A 148 3.34 2.72 -17.64
N LYS A 149 3.25 3.80 -16.89
CA LYS A 149 3.35 5.18 -17.41
C LYS A 149 4.81 5.60 -17.67
N VAL A 150 5.77 4.84 -17.14
CA VAL A 150 7.22 5.02 -17.35
C VAL A 150 7.79 3.97 -18.31
N ASP A 151 7.38 2.72 -18.14
CA ASP A 151 7.77 1.57 -18.93
C ASP A 151 6.57 0.64 -19.05
N LYS A 152 5.91 0.68 -20.20
CA LYS A 152 4.60 0.05 -20.40
C LYS A 152 4.59 -1.44 -20.10
N GLN A 153 5.56 -2.20 -20.61
CA GLN A 153 5.62 -3.66 -20.49
C GLN A 153 4.23 -4.32 -20.63
N TRP A 154 3.73 -4.96 -19.56
CA TRP A 154 2.42 -5.61 -19.52
C TRP A 154 1.24 -4.68 -19.19
N GLY A 155 1.50 -3.41 -18.81
CA GLY A 155 0.45 -2.44 -18.46
C GLY A 155 -0.24 -1.82 -19.67
N LYS A 156 -1.26 -1.02 -19.42
CA LYS A 156 -2.00 -0.29 -20.46
C LYS A 156 -1.22 0.89 -21.05
N GLY A 157 -0.39 1.55 -20.24
CA GLY A 157 0.26 2.78 -20.61
C GLY A 157 -0.71 3.97 -20.63
N PRO A 158 -0.50 4.97 -21.48
CA PRO A 158 0.72 5.18 -22.29
C PRO A 158 1.94 5.56 -21.47
N GLU A 159 3.16 5.37 -22.01
CA GLU A 159 4.37 5.97 -21.44
C GLU A 159 4.30 7.49 -21.64
N ILE A 160 4.28 8.24 -20.54
CA ILE A 160 4.11 9.70 -20.56
C ILE A 160 5.22 10.44 -19.85
N PHE A 161 6.10 9.72 -19.14
CA PHE A 161 7.14 10.34 -18.34
C PHE A 161 8.48 10.45 -19.08
N THR A 162 9.09 11.61 -18.93
CA THR A 162 10.50 11.90 -19.15
C THR A 162 11.10 12.39 -17.83
N PRO A 163 12.43 12.41 -17.65
CA PRO A 163 13.00 12.96 -16.42
C PRO A 163 12.57 14.40 -16.14
N GLU A 164 12.41 15.23 -17.17
CA GLU A 164 12.02 16.62 -17.01
C GLU A 164 10.59 16.77 -16.48
N ASN A 165 9.60 16.13 -17.13
CA ASN A 165 8.21 16.26 -16.70
C ASN A 165 7.93 15.48 -15.40
N ALA A 166 8.66 14.39 -15.14
CA ALA A 166 8.61 13.66 -13.88
C ALA A 166 9.03 14.54 -12.70
N TYR A 167 10.11 15.32 -12.85
CA TYR A 167 10.52 16.27 -11.82
C TYR A 167 9.45 17.35 -11.57
N LYS A 168 8.89 17.94 -12.64
CA LYS A 168 7.84 18.97 -12.54
C LYS A 168 6.59 18.43 -11.84
N TYR A 169 6.12 17.25 -12.25
CA TYR A 169 4.96 16.60 -11.66
C TYR A 169 5.21 16.24 -10.19
N GLY A 170 6.39 15.68 -9.89
CA GLY A 170 6.79 15.39 -8.51
C GLY A 170 6.82 16.64 -7.64
N LYS A 171 7.41 17.74 -8.12
CA LYS A 171 7.42 19.00 -7.40
C LYS A 171 6.00 19.52 -7.13
N TRP A 172 5.13 19.48 -8.14
CA TRP A 172 3.73 19.89 -8.01
C TRP A 172 2.97 19.04 -6.97
N LEU A 173 3.16 17.71 -6.97
CA LEU A 173 2.58 16.83 -5.96
C LEU A 173 3.12 17.14 -4.55
N GLY A 174 4.43 17.35 -4.43
CA GLY A 174 5.04 17.73 -3.16
C GLY A 174 4.46 19.03 -2.61
N GLU A 175 4.32 20.08 -3.44
CA GLU A 175 3.70 21.35 -3.05
C GLU A 175 2.24 21.17 -2.61
N ARG A 176 1.48 20.28 -3.27
CA ARG A 176 0.08 20.01 -2.94
C ARG A 176 -0.10 19.29 -1.62
N TYR A 177 0.77 18.32 -1.32
CA TYR A 177 0.56 17.39 -0.20
C TYR A 177 1.54 17.53 0.96
N MET A 178 2.52 18.43 0.91
CA MET A 178 3.54 18.59 1.98
C MET A 178 2.97 18.84 3.38
N ASN A 179 1.73 19.26 3.48
CA ASN A 179 1.04 19.53 4.75
C ASN A 179 0.01 18.46 5.13
N ALA A 180 -0.13 17.39 4.35
CA ALA A 180 -1.02 16.28 4.70
C ALA A 180 -0.45 15.56 5.95
N PRO A 181 -1.24 15.28 6.99
CA PRO A 181 -0.69 14.73 8.24
C PRO A 181 -0.42 13.22 8.18
N ASN A 182 -0.83 12.54 7.11
CA ASN A 182 -0.94 11.10 7.03
C ASN A 182 -0.45 10.53 5.70
N LEU A 183 0.67 11.03 5.17
CA LEU A 183 1.17 10.61 3.87
C LEU A 183 2.53 9.91 3.99
N ILE A 184 2.74 8.91 3.14
CA ILE A 184 4.03 8.28 2.83
C ILE A 184 4.13 8.23 1.31
N TRP A 185 5.23 8.70 0.73
CA TRP A 185 5.45 8.61 -0.71
C TRP A 185 6.00 7.24 -1.10
N VAL A 186 5.46 6.67 -2.15
CA VAL A 186 5.96 5.42 -2.75
C VAL A 186 6.22 5.65 -4.22
N ILE A 187 7.47 5.67 -4.61
CA ILE A 187 7.89 5.79 -6.02
C ILE A 187 7.87 4.42 -6.67
N GLY A 188 7.78 4.33 -7.97
CA GLY A 188 7.79 3.05 -8.70
C GLY A 188 6.39 2.55 -9.02
N GLY A 189 6.16 1.26 -8.84
CA GLY A 189 4.93 0.57 -9.22
C GLY A 189 5.22 -0.55 -10.21
N ASP A 190 5.71 -1.69 -9.69
CA ASP A 190 5.88 -2.95 -10.40
C ASP A 190 6.84 -2.87 -11.60
N ARG A 191 7.85 -2.01 -11.52
CA ARG A 191 8.91 -1.86 -12.54
C ARG A 191 10.30 -1.83 -11.91
N SER A 192 11.31 -2.11 -12.74
CA SER A 192 12.71 -1.97 -12.33
C SER A 192 13.11 -0.51 -12.18
N GLY A 193 14.11 -0.28 -11.34
CA GLY A 193 14.74 1.03 -11.19
C GLY A 193 15.99 1.21 -12.05
N ASP A 194 16.21 0.42 -13.10
CA ASP A 194 17.39 0.48 -13.95
C ASP A 194 17.15 1.20 -15.29
N GLY A 195 18.20 1.30 -16.10
CA GLY A 195 18.16 1.86 -17.44
C GLY A 195 17.50 3.24 -17.51
N LYS A 196 16.57 3.43 -18.47
CA LYS A 196 15.80 4.68 -18.63
C LYS A 196 14.94 5.00 -17.40
N ASN A 197 14.48 3.97 -16.71
CA ASN A 197 13.57 4.09 -15.58
C ASN A 197 14.24 4.79 -14.40
N PHE A 198 15.54 4.52 -14.16
CA PHE A 198 16.30 5.15 -13.08
C PHE A 198 16.22 6.68 -13.11
N ALA A 199 16.49 7.27 -14.28
CA ALA A 199 16.47 8.73 -14.42
C ALA A 199 15.08 9.33 -14.16
N ILE A 200 14.02 8.67 -14.62
CA ILE A 200 12.63 9.12 -14.44
C ILE A 200 12.22 9.01 -12.98
N TRP A 201 12.46 7.85 -12.34
CA TRP A 201 12.09 7.65 -10.93
C TRP A 201 12.87 8.58 -10.00
N ASN A 202 14.17 8.75 -10.25
CA ASN A 202 14.99 9.68 -9.48
C ASN A 202 14.53 11.13 -9.66
N ALA A 203 14.13 11.54 -10.85
CA ALA A 203 13.59 12.87 -11.11
C ALA A 203 12.27 13.11 -10.40
N LEU A 204 11.34 12.14 -10.44
CA LEU A 204 10.06 12.20 -9.74
C LEU A 204 10.26 12.35 -8.23
N ALA A 205 11.09 11.48 -7.64
CA ALA A 205 11.40 11.50 -6.22
C ALA A 205 12.07 12.80 -5.77
N THR A 206 13.06 13.26 -6.52
CA THR A 206 13.77 14.51 -6.22
C THR A 206 12.88 15.73 -6.42
N GLY A 207 11.95 15.69 -7.37
CA GLY A 207 10.92 16.70 -7.55
C GLY A 207 10.06 16.86 -6.30
N ILE A 208 9.50 15.75 -5.78
CA ILE A 208 8.72 15.75 -4.54
C ILE A 208 9.58 16.27 -3.37
N LYS A 209 10.75 15.66 -3.14
CA LYS A 209 11.64 16.01 -2.03
C LYS A 209 12.24 17.42 -2.15
N SER A 210 12.16 18.09 -3.32
CA SER A 210 12.60 19.48 -3.43
C SER A 210 11.77 20.43 -2.56
N VAL A 211 10.51 20.11 -2.31
CA VAL A 211 9.54 20.92 -1.56
C VAL A 211 9.00 20.20 -0.32
N ASP A 212 8.70 18.91 -0.41
CA ASP A 212 8.20 18.10 0.71
C ASP A 212 9.37 17.48 1.48
N LYS A 213 9.63 18.00 2.66
CA LYS A 213 10.65 17.50 3.60
C LYS A 213 10.06 16.69 4.76
N ASN A 214 8.74 16.61 4.83
CA ASN A 214 8.03 16.09 5.99
C ASN A 214 7.74 14.61 5.89
N HIS A 215 7.48 14.12 4.67
CA HIS A 215 7.01 12.75 4.48
C HIS A 215 8.13 11.79 4.11
N LEU A 216 8.05 10.59 4.66
CA LEU A 216 8.91 9.47 4.28
C LEU A 216 8.65 9.05 2.83
N MET A 217 9.69 8.52 2.20
CA MET A 217 9.62 8.05 0.81
C MET A 217 10.34 6.72 0.65
N THR A 218 9.73 5.84 -0.14
CA THR A 218 10.30 4.56 -0.54
C THR A 218 10.08 4.31 -2.04
N TYR A 219 10.47 3.13 -2.52
CA TYR A 219 10.30 2.70 -3.90
C TYR A 219 9.69 1.30 -3.96
N HIS A 220 8.61 1.14 -4.72
CA HIS A 220 7.94 -0.12 -4.98
C HIS A 220 8.53 -0.79 -6.22
N PRO A 221 9.30 -1.88 -6.07
CA PRO A 221 9.91 -2.61 -7.18
C PRO A 221 8.91 -3.56 -7.85
N HIS A 222 9.34 -4.27 -8.89
CA HIS A 222 8.63 -5.44 -9.39
C HIS A 222 8.93 -6.70 -8.55
N GLY A 223 8.16 -7.76 -8.78
CA GLY A 223 8.23 -9.01 -8.01
C GLY A 223 9.64 -9.57 -7.85
N GLU A 224 9.91 -10.13 -6.67
CA GLU A 224 11.18 -10.75 -6.26
C GLU A 224 12.37 -9.79 -6.19
N HIS A 225 12.12 -8.48 -6.06
CA HIS A 225 13.13 -7.44 -5.97
C HIS A 225 12.90 -6.54 -4.76
N SER A 226 13.96 -5.80 -4.43
CA SER A 226 13.91 -4.73 -3.42
C SER A 226 14.33 -3.40 -4.03
N SER A 227 13.77 -2.31 -3.50
CA SER A 227 14.19 -0.94 -3.79
C SER A 227 15.71 -0.74 -3.63
N SER A 228 16.30 -1.49 -2.72
CA SER A 228 17.72 -1.42 -2.41
C SER A 228 18.63 -1.82 -3.58
N PHE A 229 18.11 -2.53 -4.58
CA PHE A 229 18.90 -2.92 -5.75
C PHE A 229 19.34 -1.71 -6.57
N TRP A 230 18.54 -0.63 -6.57
CA TRP A 230 18.80 0.56 -7.38
C TRP A 230 18.97 1.82 -6.56
N PHE A 231 18.23 1.96 -5.45
CA PHE A 231 18.05 3.25 -4.78
C PHE A 231 18.52 3.28 -3.33
N HIS A 232 19.17 2.24 -2.80
CA HIS A 232 19.58 2.19 -1.40
C HIS A 232 20.33 3.45 -0.93
N ASN A 233 21.23 3.97 -1.76
CA ASN A 233 22.03 5.15 -1.46
C ASN A 233 21.42 6.47 -1.97
N ALA A 234 20.21 6.42 -2.54
CA ALA A 234 19.52 7.64 -2.95
C ALA A 234 19.10 8.44 -1.70
N SER A 235 19.39 9.74 -1.72
CA SER A 235 19.13 10.64 -0.58
C SER A 235 17.65 10.82 -0.28
N TRP A 236 16.78 10.48 -1.21
CA TRP A 236 15.33 10.54 -1.05
C TRP A 236 14.72 9.24 -0.52
N LEU A 237 15.42 8.11 -0.57
CA LEU A 237 14.92 6.81 -0.09
C LEU A 237 15.13 6.71 1.42
N ASP A 238 14.04 6.80 2.18
CA ASP A 238 14.08 6.75 3.65
C ASP A 238 14.11 5.30 4.17
N PHE A 239 13.40 4.38 3.53
CA PHE A 239 13.37 2.95 3.89
C PHE A 239 13.26 2.06 2.66
N ASN A 240 13.72 0.80 2.78
CA ASN A 240 13.63 -0.17 1.70
C ASN A 240 12.25 -0.84 1.68
N MET A 241 11.76 -1.09 0.48
CA MET A 241 10.56 -1.88 0.23
C MET A 241 10.89 -2.98 -0.78
N CYS A 242 10.51 -4.20 -0.50
CA CYS A 242 10.55 -5.28 -1.46
C CYS A 242 9.13 -5.64 -1.92
N GLN A 243 9.05 -6.37 -3.03
CA GLN A 243 7.86 -7.07 -3.48
C GLN A 243 8.21 -8.56 -3.53
N SER A 244 7.68 -9.35 -2.60
CA SER A 244 7.88 -10.80 -2.65
C SER A 244 7.06 -11.44 -3.77
N GLY A 245 5.96 -10.81 -4.16
CA GLY A 245 5.21 -11.09 -5.38
C GLY A 245 4.35 -12.34 -5.31
N HIS A 246 3.74 -12.66 -6.45
CA HIS A 246 2.66 -13.63 -6.56
C HIS A 246 3.08 -14.99 -7.13
N ALA A 247 4.38 -15.19 -7.35
CA ALA A 247 4.94 -16.46 -7.84
C ALA A 247 5.59 -17.30 -6.73
N GLN A 248 5.94 -16.67 -5.61
CA GLN A 248 6.65 -17.30 -4.50
C GLN A 248 5.76 -18.31 -3.78
N GLN A 249 6.19 -19.56 -3.70
CA GLN A 249 5.48 -20.62 -2.97
C GLN A 249 6.23 -21.07 -1.71
N ASP A 250 7.50 -20.72 -1.60
CA ASP A 250 8.30 -21.00 -0.42
C ASP A 250 8.25 -19.87 0.62
N PHE A 251 8.88 -20.10 1.73
CA PHE A 251 8.92 -19.19 2.88
C PHE A 251 10.29 -18.50 3.05
N ALA A 252 11.11 -18.50 2.01
CA ALA A 252 12.45 -17.93 2.07
C ALA A 252 12.52 -16.42 1.74
N ILE A 253 11.40 -15.72 1.77
CA ILE A 253 11.29 -14.27 1.52
C ILE A 253 12.24 -13.50 2.43
N TYR A 254 12.24 -13.83 3.72
CA TYR A 254 13.11 -13.18 4.70
C TYR A 254 14.59 -13.33 4.32
N GLN A 255 15.04 -14.54 3.99
CA GLN A 255 16.45 -14.78 3.63
C GLN A 255 16.84 -14.13 2.31
N ARG A 256 15.93 -14.08 1.33
CA ARG A 256 16.25 -13.59 -0.02
C ARG A 256 16.14 -12.09 -0.18
N LEU A 257 15.16 -11.46 0.45
CA LEU A 257 14.85 -10.05 0.25
C LEU A 257 15.11 -9.21 1.50
N LEU A 258 14.52 -9.56 2.64
CA LEU A 258 14.57 -8.70 3.81
C LEU A 258 15.95 -8.74 4.50
N LEU A 259 16.53 -9.91 4.72
CA LEU A 259 17.82 -10.04 5.40
C LEU A 259 18.98 -9.37 4.64
N PRO A 260 19.09 -9.46 3.31
CA PRO A 260 20.07 -8.67 2.56
C PRO A 260 19.92 -7.17 2.75
N ASP A 261 18.68 -6.65 2.79
CA ASP A 261 18.41 -5.23 3.00
C ASP A 261 18.76 -4.77 4.42
N LEU A 262 18.42 -5.58 5.42
CA LEU A 262 18.73 -5.31 6.84
C LEU A 262 20.23 -5.22 7.11
N ASN A 263 21.06 -5.89 6.29
CA ASN A 263 22.52 -5.91 6.43
C ASN A 263 23.23 -4.84 5.59
N LYS A 264 22.50 -4.06 4.79
CA LYS A 264 23.10 -2.96 4.01
C LYS A 264 23.41 -1.74 4.87
N GLU A 265 24.44 -1.02 4.48
CA GLU A 265 24.79 0.28 5.06
C GLU A 265 24.52 1.42 4.04
N PRO A 266 24.03 2.58 4.49
CA PRO A 266 23.53 2.86 5.83
C PRO A 266 22.29 2.02 6.16
N HIS A 267 22.12 1.63 7.44
CA HIS A 267 20.94 0.87 7.82
C HIS A 267 19.65 1.64 7.52
N LYS A 268 18.70 0.95 6.91
CA LYS A 268 17.34 1.45 6.65
C LYS A 268 16.31 0.42 7.07
N PRO A 269 15.14 0.84 7.59
CA PRO A 269 14.02 -0.09 7.77
C PRO A 269 13.70 -0.77 6.44
N CYS A 270 13.19 -2.00 6.49
CA CYS A 270 12.73 -2.69 5.29
C CYS A 270 11.38 -3.37 5.56
N MET A 271 10.58 -3.51 4.50
CA MET A 271 9.27 -4.13 4.54
C MET A 271 8.94 -4.81 3.22
N ASP A 272 8.01 -5.75 3.27
CA ASP A 272 7.37 -6.28 2.06
C ASP A 272 6.14 -5.42 1.73
N GLY A 273 6.19 -4.71 0.61
CA GLY A 273 5.14 -3.79 0.18
C GLY A 273 4.07 -4.45 -0.67
N GLU A 274 4.37 -5.59 -1.27
CA GLU A 274 3.40 -6.36 -2.04
C GLU A 274 3.71 -7.86 -1.95
N PRO A 275 3.22 -8.51 -0.89
CA PRO A 275 3.30 -9.96 -0.75
C PRO A 275 2.23 -10.66 -1.59
N ARG A 276 2.06 -11.95 -1.33
CA ARG A 276 0.99 -12.76 -1.91
C ARG A 276 -0.37 -12.18 -1.56
N TYR A 277 -1.28 -12.15 -2.54
CA TYR A 277 -2.66 -11.77 -2.27
C TYR A 277 -3.51 -12.99 -1.92
N GLU A 278 -4.43 -12.77 -0.99
CA GLU A 278 -5.41 -13.78 -0.60
C GLU A 278 -6.25 -14.22 -1.82
N ASN A 279 -6.38 -15.54 -1.96
CA ASN A 279 -7.21 -16.17 -2.99
C ASN A 279 -6.85 -15.82 -4.46
N ILE A 280 -5.66 -15.29 -4.71
CA ILE A 280 -5.17 -15.08 -6.08
C ILE A 280 -4.59 -16.39 -6.65
N PRO A 281 -4.72 -16.67 -7.95
CA PRO A 281 -4.02 -17.79 -8.56
C PRO A 281 -2.50 -17.61 -8.48
N ILE A 282 -1.78 -18.62 -8.03
CA ILE A 282 -0.32 -18.61 -7.92
C ILE A 282 0.28 -18.30 -9.30
N ASN A 283 1.11 -17.26 -9.36
CA ASN A 283 1.69 -16.72 -10.59
C ASN A 283 0.62 -16.38 -11.65
N PHE A 284 -0.56 -15.94 -11.22
CA PHE A 284 -1.73 -15.62 -12.07
C PHE A 284 -2.23 -16.78 -12.94
N LYS A 285 -1.80 -18.03 -12.69
CA LYS A 285 -2.17 -19.23 -13.44
C LYS A 285 -3.09 -20.10 -12.63
N LYS A 286 -4.31 -20.30 -13.14
CA LYS A 286 -5.35 -21.08 -12.44
C LYS A 286 -4.95 -22.53 -12.16
N GLU A 287 -4.15 -23.12 -13.04
CA GLU A 287 -3.63 -24.48 -12.92
C GLU A 287 -2.65 -24.67 -11.75
N ASN A 288 -2.06 -23.60 -11.24
CA ASN A 288 -1.14 -23.65 -10.09
C ASN A 288 -1.86 -23.65 -8.73
N GLY A 289 -3.20 -23.57 -8.71
CA GLY A 289 -3.95 -23.39 -7.46
C GLY A 289 -4.00 -21.93 -7.03
N ARG A 290 -4.34 -21.70 -5.74
CA ARG A 290 -4.49 -20.36 -5.16
C ARG A 290 -3.79 -20.30 -3.82
N PHE A 291 -3.33 -19.08 -3.44
CA PHE A 291 -2.83 -18.81 -2.10
C PHE A 291 -3.97 -18.86 -1.08
N GLY A 292 -3.75 -19.57 0.01
CA GLY A 292 -4.67 -19.69 1.13
C GLY A 292 -4.26 -18.86 2.33
N ASP A 293 -5.03 -18.97 3.40
CA ASP A 293 -4.84 -18.17 4.64
C ASP A 293 -3.45 -18.35 5.25
N ASP A 294 -2.90 -19.56 5.22
CA ASP A 294 -1.57 -19.84 5.80
C ASP A 294 -0.45 -19.18 4.99
N ASP A 295 -0.61 -19.09 3.67
CA ASP A 295 0.33 -18.39 2.81
C ASP A 295 0.39 -16.90 3.13
N ILE A 296 -0.78 -16.29 3.42
CA ILE A 296 -0.88 -14.87 3.76
C ILE A 296 -0.33 -14.61 5.16
N ARG A 297 -0.69 -15.43 6.13
CA ARG A 297 -0.11 -15.33 7.49
C ARG A 297 1.40 -15.35 7.48
N HIS A 298 1.98 -16.21 6.67
CA HIS A 298 3.43 -16.35 6.59
C HIS A 298 4.13 -15.09 6.06
N THR A 299 3.45 -14.27 5.26
CA THR A 299 4.01 -13.02 4.75
C THR A 299 3.90 -11.87 5.76
N LEU A 300 3.07 -12.01 6.81
CA LEU A 300 2.89 -11.02 7.86
C LEU A 300 3.85 -11.21 9.05
N TYR A 301 4.41 -12.39 9.19
CA TYR A 301 5.31 -12.78 10.31
C TYR A 301 6.71 -13.15 9.81
#